data_f0328af51a58a20aa228000e2c6e382c
#
_entry.id   f0328af51a58a20aa228000e2c6e382c
#
_cell.length_a   1.000
_cell.length_b   1.000
_cell.length_c   1.000
_cell.angle_alpha   90.00
_cell.angle_beta   90.00
_cell.angle_gamma   90.00
#
_symmetry.space_group_name_H-M   'P 1'
#
loop_
_entity.id
_entity.type
_entity.pdbx_description
1 polymer ?
#
loop_
_entity_poly.entity_id
_entity_poly.type
_entity_poly.pdbx_seq_one_letter_code
_entity_poly.pdbx_strand_id
1 'polypeptide(L)'
;ALLASALGVIGQLHGRGLWQADLHLDNLLQRDGQLFLIDGGGVHGQVPGQPLSQDKVLENLGVLFAQLPPMGEEPLEEVLIHYLLANSAHGLPLEALLKEVAKVRRWRLRDYLKKIGRDCSLFSAKIGAFGLRVVRRDREAELQPLLEAPEAFIASGHRFKGGGAATVARVELNGQPLLVKRYNIKNVAHWCKRFWRPSRAWHSWREGHRLSLLGIATPQPLAVLERRWCWLRGPALLITEYLPGHDIIARFQPYLDLSSGLEGPPEAELQALDGLFAALLRERISHGDLKGYNVFWDNGRWSLIDLDAMRQHHSDRSFARAYERDRARFLRNWPADSR
;
A
#
# COMPACT_ATOMS: atom_id res chain seq x y z
N ALA A 1 -20.17 2.17 16.01
CA ALA A 1 -20.74 1.20 16.96
C ALA A 1 -19.75 0.07 17.32
N LEU A 2 -19.28 -0.78 16.37
CA LEU A 2 -18.44 -1.95 16.67
C LEU A 2 -17.10 -1.59 17.36
N LEU A 3 -16.39 -0.56 16.88
CA LEU A 3 -15.14 -0.12 17.46
C LEU A 3 -15.34 0.42 18.88
N ALA A 4 -16.43 1.13 19.13
CA ALA A 4 -16.81 1.62 20.46
C ALA A 4 -17.00 0.45 21.45
N SER A 5 -17.74 -0.58 21.05
CA SER A 5 -17.93 -1.79 21.87
C SER A 5 -16.61 -2.52 22.12
N ALA A 6 -15.73 -2.62 21.10
CA ALA A 6 -14.42 -3.22 21.24
C ALA A 6 -13.55 -2.48 22.26
N LEU A 7 -13.55 -1.15 22.22
CA LEU A 7 -12.82 -0.31 23.19
C LEU A 7 -13.36 -0.45 24.60
N GLY A 8 -14.67 -0.64 24.78
CA GLY A 8 -15.27 -0.96 26.08
C GLY A 8 -14.74 -2.28 26.65
N VAL A 9 -14.71 -3.35 25.85
CA VAL A 9 -14.17 -4.67 26.25
C VAL A 9 -12.68 -4.58 26.60
N ILE A 10 -11.89 -3.89 25.76
CA ILE A 10 -10.46 -3.69 25.98
C ILE A 10 -10.22 -2.84 27.25
N GLY A 11 -11.03 -1.80 27.48
CA GLY A 11 -10.97 -1.00 28.69
C GLY A 11 -11.20 -1.83 29.95
N GLN A 12 -12.20 -2.72 29.94
CA GLN A 12 -12.44 -3.64 31.06
C GLN A 12 -11.29 -4.61 31.29
N LEU A 13 -10.66 -5.10 30.21
CA LEU A 13 -9.49 -5.97 30.30
C LEU A 13 -8.31 -5.25 30.95
N HIS A 14 -8.01 -4.04 30.46
CA HIS A 14 -6.94 -3.19 30.98
C HIS A 14 -7.19 -2.74 32.44
N GLY A 15 -8.44 -2.45 32.80
CA GLY A 15 -8.82 -2.12 34.18
C GLY A 15 -8.57 -3.26 35.17
N ARG A 16 -8.50 -4.51 34.69
CA ARG A 16 -8.16 -5.72 35.48
C ARG A 16 -6.65 -6.05 35.45
N GLY A 17 -5.84 -5.19 34.85
CA GLY A 17 -4.39 -5.41 34.71
C GLY A 17 -4.00 -6.42 33.65
N LEU A 18 -4.90 -6.73 32.72
CA LEU A 18 -4.69 -7.71 31.67
C LEU A 18 -4.59 -7.04 30.29
N TRP A 19 -3.79 -7.61 29.38
CA TRP A 19 -3.72 -7.19 27.97
C TRP A 19 -3.56 -8.39 27.05
N GLN A 20 -4.03 -8.26 25.80
CA GLN A 20 -3.79 -9.23 24.73
C GLN A 20 -2.54 -8.83 23.96
N ALA A 21 -1.52 -9.72 23.91
CA ALA A 21 -0.25 -9.43 23.25
C ALA A 21 -0.40 -9.21 21.74
N ASP A 22 -1.27 -10.01 21.11
CA ASP A 22 -1.66 -9.84 19.71
C ASP A 22 -3.10 -9.31 19.62
N LEU A 23 -3.27 -8.04 19.98
CA LEU A 23 -4.58 -7.38 19.94
C LEU A 23 -4.98 -7.10 18.49
N HIS A 24 -5.34 -8.19 17.77
CA HIS A 24 -5.80 -8.15 16.40
C HIS A 24 -7.32 -8.07 16.32
N LEU A 25 -7.86 -7.41 15.28
CA LEU A 25 -9.32 -7.34 15.08
C LEU A 25 -9.95 -8.72 14.90
N ASP A 26 -9.23 -9.68 14.30
CA ASP A 26 -9.68 -11.06 14.13
C ASP A 26 -9.81 -11.81 15.47
N ASN A 27 -9.21 -11.32 16.56
CA ASN A 27 -9.34 -11.84 17.90
C ASN A 27 -10.54 -11.28 18.66
N LEU A 28 -11.38 -10.48 18.00
CA LEU A 28 -12.63 -9.93 18.53
C LEU A 28 -13.81 -10.57 17.78
N LEU A 29 -14.55 -11.44 18.44
CA LEU A 29 -15.75 -12.07 17.88
C LEU A 29 -17.01 -11.46 18.46
N GLN A 30 -18.01 -11.24 17.60
CA GLN A 30 -19.34 -10.79 18.03
C GLN A 30 -20.34 -11.95 17.96
N ARG A 31 -21.04 -12.18 19.05
CA ARG A 31 -22.16 -13.13 19.14
C ARG A 31 -23.28 -12.50 19.97
N ASP A 32 -24.49 -12.52 19.43
CA ASP A 32 -25.71 -12.02 20.12
C ASP A 32 -25.56 -10.59 20.68
N GLY A 33 -24.86 -9.71 19.93
CA GLY A 33 -24.60 -8.32 20.33
C GLY A 33 -23.46 -8.14 21.32
N GLN A 34 -22.89 -9.23 21.86
CA GLN A 34 -21.74 -9.20 22.76
C GLN A 34 -20.42 -9.44 22.01
N LEU A 35 -19.37 -8.75 22.43
CA LEU A 35 -18.02 -8.95 21.92
C LEU A 35 -17.22 -9.83 22.87
N PHE A 36 -16.53 -10.80 22.30
CA PHE A 36 -15.65 -11.74 22.99
C PHE A 36 -14.23 -11.57 22.46
N LEU A 37 -13.27 -11.50 23.37
CA LEU A 37 -11.87 -11.63 23.04
C LEU A 37 -11.51 -13.11 23.00
N ILE A 38 -11.01 -13.59 21.88
CA ILE A 38 -10.55 -14.98 21.70
C ILE A 38 -9.03 -15.04 21.76
N ASP A 39 -8.46 -16.26 21.67
CA ASP A 39 -7.03 -16.51 21.81
C ASP A 39 -6.48 -16.13 23.20
N GLY A 40 -7.08 -16.72 24.24
CA GLY A 40 -6.68 -16.52 25.64
C GLY A 40 -5.22 -16.81 25.94
N GLY A 41 -4.53 -17.62 25.09
CA GLY A 41 -3.10 -17.91 25.22
C GLY A 41 -2.21 -16.67 25.08
N GLY A 42 -2.69 -15.64 24.37
CA GLY A 42 -2.01 -14.35 24.21
C GLY A 42 -2.32 -13.31 25.31
N VAL A 43 -3.17 -13.67 26.30
CA VAL A 43 -3.53 -12.74 27.39
C VAL A 43 -2.49 -12.81 28.50
N HIS A 44 -1.98 -11.65 28.89
CA HIS A 44 -0.96 -11.48 29.92
C HIS A 44 -1.47 -10.56 31.02
N GLY A 45 -0.93 -10.70 32.24
CA GLY A 45 -1.18 -9.82 33.38
C GLY A 45 0.07 -9.03 33.77
N GLN A 46 -0.12 -7.81 34.30
CA GLN A 46 0.97 -7.01 34.86
C GLN A 46 1.03 -7.21 36.38
N VAL A 47 0.13 -6.59 37.12
CA VAL A 47 -0.01 -6.76 38.55
C VAL A 47 -1.44 -7.19 38.87
N PRO A 48 -1.64 -8.36 39.49
CA PRO A 48 -2.98 -8.82 39.79
C PRO A 48 -3.81 -7.79 40.61
N GLY A 49 -5.03 -7.54 40.13
CA GLY A 49 -5.97 -6.64 40.81
C GLY A 49 -5.68 -5.14 40.66
N GLN A 50 -4.66 -4.76 39.89
CA GLN A 50 -4.38 -3.36 39.58
C GLN A 50 -4.59 -3.11 38.06
N PRO A 51 -5.07 -1.91 37.67
CA PRO A 51 -5.12 -1.52 36.26
C PRO A 51 -3.73 -1.55 35.61
N LEU A 52 -3.67 -1.78 34.30
CA LEU A 52 -2.43 -1.66 33.54
C LEU A 52 -1.82 -0.27 33.69
N SER A 53 -0.49 -0.19 33.65
CA SER A 53 0.20 1.09 33.55
C SER A 53 -0.19 1.85 32.28
N GLN A 54 -0.18 3.18 32.33
CA GLN A 54 -0.53 4.05 31.20
C GLN A 54 0.31 3.71 29.94
N ASP A 55 1.62 3.49 30.09
CA ASP A 55 2.50 3.14 28.98
C ASP A 55 2.06 1.84 28.30
N LYS A 56 1.67 0.83 29.10
CA LYS A 56 1.22 -0.47 28.54
C LYS A 56 -0.14 -0.35 27.86
N VAL A 57 -1.03 0.49 28.39
CA VAL A 57 -2.30 0.83 27.73
C VAL A 57 -2.05 1.48 26.38
N LEU A 58 -1.21 2.50 26.33
CA LEU A 58 -0.90 3.21 25.07
C LEU A 58 -0.23 2.27 24.05
N GLU A 59 0.70 1.43 24.49
CA GLU A 59 1.33 0.41 23.63
C GLU A 59 0.31 -0.53 23.04
N ASN A 60 -0.61 -1.09 23.85
CA ASN A 60 -1.59 -2.07 23.42
C ASN A 60 -2.67 -1.45 22.51
N LEU A 61 -3.18 -0.27 22.84
CA LEU A 61 -4.09 0.49 21.98
C LEU A 61 -3.39 0.91 20.68
N GLY A 62 -2.08 1.21 20.72
CA GLY A 62 -1.27 1.45 19.53
C GLY A 62 -1.28 0.30 18.54
N VAL A 63 -1.25 -0.96 19.02
CA VAL A 63 -1.38 -2.17 18.20
C VAL A 63 -2.75 -2.25 17.54
N LEU A 64 -3.83 -1.98 18.28
CA LEU A 64 -5.19 -1.97 17.74
C LEU A 64 -5.38 -0.92 16.65
N PHE A 65 -5.10 0.35 16.99
CA PHE A 65 -5.32 1.46 16.07
C PHE A 65 -4.38 1.46 14.85
N ALA A 66 -3.23 0.81 14.94
CA ALA A 66 -2.35 0.63 13.78
C ALA A 66 -2.95 -0.24 12.67
N GLN A 67 -3.99 -1.00 12.95
CA GLN A 67 -4.67 -1.88 11.98
C GLN A 67 -5.81 -1.14 11.25
N LEU A 68 -6.31 -0.09 11.86
CA LEU A 68 -7.40 0.71 11.31
C LEU A 68 -6.88 1.70 10.27
N PRO A 69 -7.71 2.12 9.31
CA PRO A 69 -7.40 3.27 8.48
C PRO A 69 -7.03 4.49 9.34
N PRO A 70 -6.20 5.41 8.84
CA PRO A 70 -5.94 6.65 9.54
C PRO A 70 -7.24 7.41 9.80
N MET A 71 -7.50 7.73 11.06
CA MET A 71 -8.62 8.55 11.49
C MET A 71 -8.11 9.95 11.86
N GLY A 72 -8.96 10.97 11.69
CA GLY A 72 -8.73 12.29 12.24
C GLY A 72 -8.73 12.29 13.77
N GLU A 73 -8.28 13.38 14.38
CA GLU A 73 -8.21 13.50 15.85
C GLU A 73 -9.60 13.45 16.48
N GLU A 74 -10.56 14.20 15.93
CA GLU A 74 -11.94 14.28 16.46
C GLU A 74 -12.65 12.91 16.48
N PRO A 75 -12.73 12.11 15.38
CA PRO A 75 -13.30 10.77 15.45
C PRO A 75 -12.52 9.81 16.36
N LEU A 76 -11.21 10.00 16.53
CA LEU A 76 -10.41 9.19 17.43
C LEU A 76 -10.75 9.50 18.89
N GLU A 77 -10.89 10.78 19.26
CA GLU A 77 -11.30 11.18 20.59
C GLU A 77 -12.70 10.65 20.93
N GLU A 78 -13.65 10.75 19.99
CA GLU A 78 -15.00 10.24 20.17
C GLU A 78 -15.01 8.74 20.54
N VAL A 79 -14.25 7.92 19.81
CA VAL A 79 -14.23 6.48 20.10
C VAL A 79 -13.47 6.14 21.39
N LEU A 80 -12.46 6.95 21.77
CA LEU A 80 -11.71 6.76 23.01
C LEU A 80 -12.55 7.02 24.26
N ILE A 81 -13.62 7.79 24.19
CA ILE A 81 -14.58 7.97 25.29
C ILE A 81 -15.10 6.61 25.77
N HIS A 82 -15.40 5.68 24.87
CA HIS A 82 -15.89 4.35 25.24
C HIS A 82 -14.86 3.52 26.01
N TYR A 83 -13.58 3.70 25.71
CA TYR A 83 -12.50 3.12 26.50
C TYR A 83 -12.43 3.73 27.90
N LEU A 84 -12.46 5.06 28.00
CA LEU A 84 -12.35 5.80 29.27
C LEU A 84 -13.53 5.55 30.20
N LEU A 85 -14.73 5.35 29.66
CA LEU A 85 -15.91 4.93 30.43
C LEU A 85 -15.75 3.53 31.05
N ALA A 86 -15.00 2.64 30.39
CA ALA A 86 -14.74 1.28 30.89
C ALA A 86 -13.48 1.20 31.78
N ASN A 87 -12.53 2.10 31.59
CA ASN A 87 -11.28 2.18 32.36
C ASN A 87 -10.83 3.63 32.52
N SER A 88 -11.16 4.22 33.65
CA SER A 88 -10.81 5.60 34.02
C SER A 88 -9.51 5.72 34.81
N ALA A 89 -8.75 4.63 34.97
CA ALA A 89 -7.54 4.62 35.80
C ALA A 89 -6.47 5.62 35.33
N HIS A 90 -6.42 5.86 34.01
CA HIS A 90 -5.46 6.80 33.39
C HIS A 90 -6.12 7.62 32.29
N GLY A 91 -5.72 8.88 32.17
CA GLY A 91 -5.97 9.66 30.97
C GLY A 91 -5.21 9.08 29.77
N LEU A 92 -5.75 9.27 28.57
CA LEU A 92 -5.12 8.85 27.31
C LEU A 92 -4.66 10.08 26.54
N PRO A 93 -3.40 10.54 26.70
CA PRO A 93 -2.86 11.64 25.90
C PRO A 93 -2.87 11.26 24.42
N LEU A 94 -3.68 11.96 23.61
CA LEU A 94 -3.88 11.65 22.20
C LEU A 94 -2.56 11.63 21.43
N GLU A 95 -1.69 12.63 21.66
CA GLU A 95 -0.37 12.70 21.02
C GLU A 95 0.49 11.47 21.32
N ALA A 96 0.49 10.99 22.57
CA ALA A 96 1.23 9.79 22.96
C ALA A 96 0.68 8.54 22.27
N LEU A 97 -0.65 8.40 22.20
CA LEU A 97 -1.30 7.29 21.47
C LEU A 97 -0.96 7.34 19.98
N LEU A 98 -1.08 8.48 19.32
CA LEU A 98 -0.74 8.64 17.90
C LEU A 98 0.73 8.32 17.62
N LYS A 99 1.64 8.64 18.55
CA LYS A 99 3.06 8.29 18.45
C LYS A 99 3.27 6.77 18.50
N GLU A 100 2.57 6.05 19.40
CA GLU A 100 2.63 4.58 19.44
C GLU A 100 2.00 3.94 18.19
N VAL A 101 0.85 4.43 17.74
CA VAL A 101 0.24 4.00 16.47
C VAL A 101 1.22 4.15 15.30
N ALA A 102 1.87 5.30 15.18
CA ALA A 102 2.85 5.56 14.12
C ALA A 102 4.08 4.65 14.23
N LYS A 103 4.53 4.33 15.45
CA LYS A 103 5.62 3.39 15.73
C LYS A 103 5.28 1.97 15.25
N VAL A 104 4.08 1.49 15.61
CA VAL A 104 3.60 0.16 15.22
C VAL A 104 3.39 0.08 13.71
N ARG A 105 2.78 1.08 13.07
CA ARG A 105 2.60 1.15 11.61
C ARG A 105 3.95 1.08 10.88
N ARG A 106 4.96 1.83 11.32
CA ARG A 106 6.30 1.79 10.74
C ARG A 106 6.97 0.42 10.91
N TRP A 107 6.77 -0.24 12.07
CA TRP A 107 7.28 -1.57 12.31
C TRP A 107 6.60 -2.60 11.38
N ARG A 108 5.26 -2.59 11.29
CA ARG A 108 4.48 -3.49 10.42
C ARG A 108 4.87 -3.32 8.95
N LEU A 109 5.01 -2.08 8.48
CA LEU A 109 5.45 -1.80 7.12
C LEU A 109 6.85 -2.38 6.86
N ARG A 110 7.80 -2.17 7.77
CA ARG A 110 9.15 -2.72 7.62
C ARG A 110 9.16 -4.24 7.62
N ASP A 111 8.40 -4.87 8.51
CA ASP A 111 8.29 -6.32 8.57
C ASP A 111 7.65 -6.89 7.30
N TYR A 112 6.56 -6.31 6.84
CA TYR A 112 5.92 -6.70 5.59
C TYR A 112 6.86 -6.57 4.38
N LEU A 113 7.57 -5.45 4.26
CA LEU A 113 8.54 -5.25 3.18
C LEU A 113 9.77 -6.17 3.24
N LYS A 114 10.05 -6.82 4.37
CA LYS A 114 11.02 -7.92 4.44
C LYS A 114 10.42 -9.23 3.91
N LYS A 115 9.11 -9.44 4.11
CA LYS A 115 8.42 -10.66 3.67
C LYS A 115 8.27 -10.74 2.15
N ILE A 116 8.11 -9.62 1.43
CA ILE A 116 7.91 -9.60 -0.03
C ILE A 116 9.09 -10.16 -0.85
N GLY A 117 10.21 -10.47 -0.25
CA GLY A 117 11.41 -10.99 -0.91
C GLY A 117 11.85 -12.35 -0.39
N ARG A 118 11.07 -13.02 0.43
CA ARG A 118 11.40 -14.33 1.01
C ARG A 118 10.24 -15.31 0.94
N ASP A 119 10.56 -16.58 0.97
CA ASP A 119 9.52 -17.62 1.08
C ASP A 119 8.83 -17.55 2.45
N CYS A 120 7.50 -17.47 2.46
CA CYS A 120 6.68 -17.36 3.67
C CYS A 120 5.20 -17.66 3.35
N SER A 121 4.31 -17.53 4.32
CA SER A 121 2.87 -17.74 4.12
C SER A 121 2.23 -16.84 3.05
N LEU A 122 2.77 -15.64 2.83
CA LEU A 122 2.25 -14.67 1.86
C LEU A 122 2.88 -14.77 0.47
N PHE A 123 4.13 -15.18 0.39
CA PHE A 123 4.92 -15.17 -0.84
C PHE A 123 5.68 -16.48 -1.03
N SER A 124 5.69 -16.97 -2.26
CA SER A 124 6.58 -18.03 -2.71
C SER A 124 7.79 -17.36 -3.38
N ALA A 125 9.00 -17.64 -2.88
CA ALA A 125 10.20 -17.02 -3.37
C ALA A 125 11.27 -18.06 -3.73
N LYS A 126 11.74 -18.03 -4.99
CA LYS A 126 12.87 -18.82 -5.49
C LYS A 126 13.97 -17.86 -5.91
N ILE A 127 15.08 -17.86 -5.17
CA ILE A 127 16.20 -16.94 -5.38
C ILE A 127 17.47 -17.76 -5.57
N GLY A 128 18.14 -17.51 -6.69
CA GLY A 128 19.38 -18.22 -7.05
C GLY A 128 20.31 -17.40 -7.96
N ALA A 129 21.44 -18.00 -8.29
CA ALA A 129 22.43 -17.38 -9.19
C ALA A 129 21.88 -17.05 -10.58
N PHE A 130 20.91 -17.83 -11.07
CA PHE A 130 20.37 -17.69 -12.43
C PHE A 130 19.02 -16.99 -12.49
N GLY A 131 18.41 -16.69 -11.33
CA GLY A 131 17.15 -15.99 -11.32
C GLY A 131 16.61 -15.66 -9.95
N LEU A 132 15.65 -14.74 -9.95
CA LEU A 132 14.77 -14.45 -8.84
C LEU A 132 13.35 -14.57 -9.36
N ARG A 133 12.51 -15.31 -8.66
CA ARG A 133 11.07 -15.36 -8.86
C ARG A 133 10.39 -15.20 -7.50
N VAL A 134 9.57 -14.19 -7.36
CA VAL A 134 8.70 -14.03 -6.20
C VAL A 134 7.28 -13.85 -6.71
N VAL A 135 6.35 -14.58 -6.12
CA VAL A 135 4.94 -14.55 -6.48
C VAL A 135 4.09 -14.56 -5.20
N ARG A 136 2.95 -13.90 -5.24
CA ARG A 136 1.96 -14.03 -4.16
C ARG A 136 1.52 -15.49 -4.06
N ARG A 137 1.56 -16.06 -2.87
CA ARG A 137 1.32 -17.50 -2.66
C ARG A 137 -0.11 -17.91 -3.03
N ASP A 138 -1.08 -17.05 -2.75
CA ASP A 138 -2.49 -17.25 -3.09
C ASP A 138 -2.77 -17.26 -4.60
N ARG A 139 -1.84 -16.76 -5.42
CA ARG A 139 -1.95 -16.66 -6.88
C ARG A 139 -0.93 -17.53 -7.62
N GLU A 140 -0.07 -18.27 -6.91
CA GLU A 140 1.04 -19.01 -7.52
C GLU A 140 0.57 -20.06 -8.53
N ALA A 141 -0.41 -20.88 -8.16
CA ALA A 141 -0.92 -21.95 -9.01
C ALA A 141 -1.56 -21.40 -10.29
N GLU A 142 -2.34 -20.34 -10.16
CA GLU A 142 -3.00 -19.68 -11.29
C GLU A 142 -2.00 -19.04 -12.26
N LEU A 143 -0.97 -18.37 -11.72
CA LEU A 143 0.02 -17.66 -12.51
C LEU A 143 1.09 -18.58 -13.15
N GLN A 144 1.14 -19.85 -12.77
CA GLN A 144 2.20 -20.78 -13.20
C GLN A 144 2.46 -20.77 -14.71
N PRO A 145 1.45 -20.84 -15.61
CA PRO A 145 1.71 -20.82 -17.07
C PRO A 145 2.39 -19.52 -17.53
N LEU A 146 1.97 -18.37 -16.98
CA LEU A 146 2.55 -17.06 -17.28
C LEU A 146 3.98 -16.94 -16.73
N LEU A 147 4.25 -17.50 -15.55
CA LEU A 147 5.58 -17.50 -14.92
C LEU A 147 6.59 -18.37 -15.69
N GLU A 148 6.14 -19.44 -16.35
CA GLU A 148 6.98 -20.34 -17.14
C GLU A 148 7.30 -19.78 -18.53
N ALA A 149 6.32 -19.15 -19.18
CA ALA A 149 6.45 -18.67 -20.56
C ALA A 149 6.03 -17.19 -20.75
N PRO A 150 6.54 -16.24 -19.95
CA PRO A 150 6.07 -14.85 -19.98
C PRO A 150 6.23 -14.17 -21.33
N GLU A 151 7.27 -14.53 -22.12
CA GLU A 151 7.51 -13.95 -23.43
C GLU A 151 6.44 -14.39 -24.45
N ALA A 152 5.93 -15.62 -24.35
CA ALA A 152 4.85 -16.10 -25.22
C ALA A 152 3.56 -15.29 -24.97
N PHE A 153 3.21 -15.06 -23.69
CA PHE A 153 2.06 -14.23 -23.31
C PHE A 153 2.22 -12.77 -23.75
N ILE A 154 3.42 -12.18 -23.62
CA ILE A 154 3.70 -10.83 -24.12
C ILE A 154 3.56 -10.77 -25.65
N ALA A 155 3.97 -11.82 -26.36
CA ALA A 155 3.90 -11.88 -27.81
C ALA A 155 2.46 -11.96 -28.32
N SER A 156 1.60 -12.74 -27.67
CA SER A 156 0.18 -12.92 -28.00
C SER A 156 -0.73 -11.84 -27.41
N GLY A 157 -0.26 -11.10 -26.39
CA GLY A 157 -1.03 -10.08 -25.71
C GLY A 157 -1.15 -8.75 -26.44
N HIS A 158 -2.03 -7.89 -25.96
CA HIS A 158 -2.16 -6.53 -26.47
C HIS A 158 -1.04 -5.63 -25.90
N ARG A 159 -0.18 -5.13 -26.78
CA ARG A 159 0.97 -4.28 -26.40
C ARG A 159 0.57 -2.80 -26.37
N PHE A 160 0.65 -2.18 -25.20
CA PHE A 160 0.51 -0.73 -25.06
C PHE A 160 1.81 0.01 -25.42
N LYS A 161 2.97 -0.63 -25.15
CA LYS A 161 4.28 -0.05 -25.39
C LYS A 161 5.27 -1.14 -25.75
N GLY A 162 5.99 -0.96 -26.85
CA GLY A 162 7.04 -1.88 -27.32
C GLY A 162 8.38 -1.18 -27.45
N GLY A 163 9.48 -1.90 -27.17
CA GLY A 163 10.85 -1.42 -27.33
C GLY A 163 11.32 -0.45 -26.25
N GLY A 164 12.47 0.18 -26.47
CA GLY A 164 13.06 1.14 -25.53
C GLY A 164 13.37 0.55 -24.14
N ALA A 165 13.02 1.27 -23.08
CA ALA A 165 13.37 0.91 -21.69
C ALA A 165 12.44 -0.15 -21.07
N ALA A 166 11.23 -0.31 -21.60
CA ALA A 166 10.26 -1.29 -21.11
C ALA A 166 9.27 -1.67 -22.21
N THR A 167 8.77 -2.90 -22.14
CA THR A 167 7.62 -3.40 -22.90
C THR A 167 6.47 -3.60 -21.92
N VAL A 168 5.28 -3.11 -22.27
CA VAL A 168 4.08 -3.22 -21.45
C VAL A 168 3.00 -3.89 -22.28
N ALA A 169 2.46 -5.00 -21.79
CA ALA A 169 1.42 -5.76 -22.48
C ALA A 169 0.30 -6.16 -21.50
N ARG A 170 -0.94 -6.07 -21.97
CA ARG A 170 -2.08 -6.74 -21.37
C ARG A 170 -2.09 -8.17 -21.89
N VAL A 171 -2.12 -9.12 -20.98
CA VAL A 171 -2.20 -10.55 -21.28
C VAL A 171 -3.46 -11.14 -20.66
N GLU A 172 -4.01 -12.16 -21.29
CA GLU A 172 -5.16 -12.88 -20.74
C GLU A 172 -4.67 -14.22 -20.16
N LEU A 173 -5.08 -14.50 -18.92
CA LEU A 173 -4.80 -15.78 -18.26
C LEU A 173 -6.09 -16.29 -17.62
N ASN A 174 -6.59 -17.43 -18.09
CA ASN A 174 -7.86 -18.02 -17.61
C ASN A 174 -9.04 -17.02 -17.63
N GLY A 175 -9.12 -16.17 -18.66
CA GLY A 175 -10.16 -15.14 -18.78
C GLY A 175 -9.94 -13.90 -17.91
N GLN A 176 -8.86 -13.82 -17.17
CA GLN A 176 -8.50 -12.66 -16.37
C GLN A 176 -7.43 -11.81 -17.04
N PRO A 177 -7.67 -10.51 -17.23
CA PRO A 177 -6.66 -9.61 -17.78
C PRO A 177 -5.60 -9.27 -16.73
N LEU A 178 -4.35 -9.40 -17.11
CA LEU A 178 -3.17 -9.05 -16.31
C LEU A 178 -2.29 -8.07 -17.08
N LEU A 179 -1.52 -7.25 -16.37
CA LEU A 179 -0.51 -6.40 -16.96
C LEU A 179 0.88 -6.96 -16.71
N VAL A 180 1.62 -7.16 -17.79
CA VAL A 180 3.04 -7.58 -17.74
C VAL A 180 3.91 -6.44 -18.20
N LYS A 181 4.78 -5.96 -17.32
CA LYS A 181 5.79 -4.93 -17.61
C LYS A 181 7.17 -5.57 -17.62
N ARG A 182 7.78 -5.71 -18.81
CA ARG A 182 9.14 -6.19 -18.98
C ARG A 182 10.10 -5.01 -19.07
N TYR A 183 11.12 -5.01 -18.22
CA TYR A 183 12.18 -4.02 -18.18
C TYR A 183 13.35 -4.51 -19.04
N ASN A 184 13.62 -3.78 -20.12
CA ASN A 184 14.62 -4.13 -21.12
C ASN A 184 16.01 -3.63 -20.72
N ILE A 185 17.05 -4.36 -21.13
CA ILE A 185 18.44 -3.90 -21.09
C ILE A 185 18.70 -3.20 -22.42
N LYS A 186 18.90 -1.89 -22.40
CA LYS A 186 19.10 -1.10 -23.64
C LYS A 186 20.39 -1.43 -24.37
N ASN A 187 21.49 -1.54 -23.62
CA ASN A 187 22.84 -1.86 -24.14
C ASN A 187 23.76 -2.30 -22.99
N VAL A 188 24.92 -2.83 -23.34
CA VAL A 188 25.94 -3.33 -22.40
C VAL A 188 26.42 -2.22 -21.45
N ALA A 189 26.66 -1.02 -21.93
CA ALA A 189 27.10 0.12 -21.10
C ALA A 189 26.06 0.51 -20.04
N HIS A 190 24.76 0.47 -20.40
CA HIS A 190 23.68 0.69 -19.45
C HIS A 190 23.58 -0.46 -18.42
N TRP A 191 23.81 -1.69 -18.86
CA TRP A 191 23.86 -2.85 -17.99
C TRP A 191 25.02 -2.77 -17.01
N CYS A 192 26.25 -2.49 -17.47
CA CYS A 192 27.45 -2.34 -16.62
C CYS A 192 27.29 -1.30 -15.50
N LYS A 193 26.49 -0.26 -15.73
CA LYS A 193 26.21 0.78 -14.73
C LYS A 193 25.18 0.36 -13.67
N ARG A 194 24.44 -0.73 -13.87
CA ARG A 194 23.25 -1.05 -13.07
C ARG A 194 23.12 -2.49 -12.59
N PHE A 195 23.94 -3.44 -13.05
CA PHE A 195 23.78 -4.86 -12.75
C PHE A 195 23.83 -5.18 -11.23
N TRP A 196 24.49 -4.35 -10.42
CA TRP A 196 24.55 -4.49 -8.95
C TRP A 196 23.36 -3.85 -8.22
N ARG A 197 22.63 -2.95 -8.88
CA ARG A 197 21.47 -2.27 -8.27
C ARG A 197 20.22 -3.14 -8.38
N PRO A 198 19.25 -3.02 -7.44
CA PRO A 198 17.94 -3.63 -7.60
C PRO A 198 17.35 -3.29 -8.97
N SER A 199 16.72 -4.27 -9.63
CA SER A 199 16.03 -4.02 -10.90
C SER A 199 14.86 -3.05 -10.69
N ARG A 200 14.46 -2.39 -11.79
CA ARG A 200 13.26 -1.52 -11.74
C ARG A 200 11.99 -2.33 -11.44
N ALA A 201 11.92 -3.59 -11.91
CA ALA A 201 10.83 -4.50 -11.56
C ALA A 201 10.77 -4.74 -10.06
N TRP A 202 11.91 -5.03 -9.42
CA TRP A 202 11.99 -5.21 -7.98
C TRP A 202 11.63 -3.94 -7.21
N HIS A 203 12.05 -2.78 -7.69
CA HIS A 203 11.69 -1.50 -7.08
C HIS A 203 10.16 -1.27 -7.14
N SER A 204 9.55 -1.42 -8.33
CA SER A 204 8.11 -1.27 -8.50
C SER A 204 7.29 -2.33 -7.75
N TRP A 205 7.80 -3.58 -7.67
CA TRP A 205 7.25 -4.63 -6.82
C TRP A 205 7.16 -4.17 -5.37
N ARG A 206 8.28 -3.66 -4.83
CA ARG A 206 8.36 -3.19 -3.45
C ARG A 206 7.46 -1.99 -3.19
N GLU A 207 7.46 -1.00 -4.07
CA GLU A 207 6.64 0.21 -3.89
C GLU A 207 5.15 -0.09 -4.08
N GLY A 208 4.77 -0.98 -4.98
CA GLY A 208 3.38 -1.44 -5.11
C GLY A 208 2.87 -2.12 -3.83
N HIS A 209 3.66 -3.02 -3.25
CA HIS A 209 3.33 -3.63 -1.95
C HIS A 209 3.31 -2.62 -0.80
N ARG A 210 4.19 -1.61 -0.83
CA ARG A 210 4.17 -0.49 0.13
C ARG A 210 2.85 0.26 0.06
N LEU A 211 2.45 0.68 -1.15
CA LEU A 211 1.20 1.42 -1.35
C LEU A 211 0.00 0.60 -0.90
N SER A 212 -0.07 -0.67 -1.29
CA SER A 212 -1.17 -1.57 -0.90
C SER A 212 -1.31 -1.68 0.62
N LEU A 213 -0.20 -1.84 1.36
CA LEU A 213 -0.23 -1.92 2.82
C LEU A 213 -0.63 -0.59 3.47
N LEU A 214 -0.29 0.54 2.85
CA LEU A 214 -0.65 1.88 3.32
C LEU A 214 -2.07 2.31 2.91
N GLY A 215 -2.80 1.46 2.19
CA GLY A 215 -4.15 1.75 1.70
C GLY A 215 -4.19 2.75 0.54
N ILE A 216 -3.05 3.01 -0.11
CA ILE A 216 -2.97 3.84 -1.31
C ILE A 216 -3.18 2.96 -2.53
N ALA A 217 -4.18 3.30 -3.35
CA ALA A 217 -4.59 2.47 -4.46
C ALA A 217 -3.51 2.39 -5.57
N THR A 218 -3.24 1.17 -6.00
CA THR A 218 -2.34 0.81 -7.11
C THR A 218 -2.72 -0.58 -7.59
N PRO A 219 -2.46 -0.95 -8.87
CA PRO A 219 -2.64 -2.33 -9.31
C PRO A 219 -1.87 -3.29 -8.40
N GLN A 220 -2.54 -4.33 -7.90
CA GLN A 220 -1.91 -5.30 -7.00
C GLN A 220 -0.70 -5.96 -7.69
N PRO A 221 0.50 -5.89 -7.12
CA PRO A 221 1.63 -6.64 -7.62
C PRO A 221 1.43 -8.14 -7.33
N LEU A 222 1.48 -8.96 -8.37
CA LEU A 222 1.20 -10.40 -8.28
C LEU A 222 2.47 -11.24 -8.34
N ALA A 223 3.43 -10.87 -9.21
CA ALA A 223 4.71 -11.55 -9.30
C ALA A 223 5.81 -10.63 -9.83
N VAL A 224 7.05 -10.93 -9.45
CA VAL A 224 8.26 -10.33 -10.00
C VAL A 224 9.24 -11.43 -10.39
N LEU A 225 9.77 -11.33 -11.61
CA LEU A 225 10.78 -12.22 -12.14
C LEU A 225 12.02 -11.41 -12.53
N GLU A 226 13.18 -11.95 -12.28
CA GLU A 226 14.45 -11.35 -12.66
C GLU A 226 15.38 -12.45 -13.19
N ARG A 227 15.78 -12.37 -14.44
CA ARG A 227 16.83 -13.27 -14.96
C ARG A 227 18.18 -12.80 -14.42
N ARG A 228 19.04 -13.73 -14.07
CA ARG A 228 20.39 -13.48 -13.57
C ARG A 228 21.38 -14.36 -14.30
N TRP A 229 22.60 -13.90 -14.38
CA TRP A 229 23.73 -14.68 -14.81
C TRP A 229 24.82 -14.57 -13.75
N CYS A 230 25.06 -15.66 -13.02
CA CYS A 230 25.97 -15.69 -11.86
C CYS A 230 25.75 -14.50 -10.91
N TRP A 231 24.48 -14.27 -10.49
CA TRP A 231 24.04 -13.15 -9.65
C TRP A 231 23.99 -11.78 -10.34
N LEU A 232 24.53 -11.63 -11.53
CA LEU A 232 24.42 -10.41 -12.33
C LEU A 232 23.00 -10.26 -12.86
N ARG A 233 22.36 -9.12 -12.62
CA ARG A 233 20.95 -8.90 -12.97
C ARG A 233 20.78 -8.64 -14.45
N GLY A 234 19.85 -9.37 -15.04
CA GLY A 234 19.42 -9.28 -16.42
C GLY A 234 18.05 -8.60 -16.59
N PRO A 235 17.31 -8.96 -17.66
CA PRO A 235 15.94 -8.51 -17.84
C PRO A 235 15.05 -8.93 -16.70
N ALA A 236 14.08 -8.08 -16.36
CA ALA A 236 13.15 -8.33 -15.27
C ALA A 236 11.72 -8.02 -15.70
N LEU A 237 10.77 -8.74 -15.11
CA LEU A 237 9.33 -8.58 -15.36
C LEU A 237 8.61 -8.30 -14.04
N LEU A 238 7.58 -7.47 -14.13
CA LEU A 238 6.59 -7.25 -13.09
C LEU A 238 5.23 -7.64 -13.65
N ILE A 239 4.49 -8.45 -12.91
CA ILE A 239 3.12 -8.84 -13.24
C ILE A 239 2.22 -8.20 -12.21
N THR A 240 1.20 -7.48 -12.66
CA THR A 240 0.20 -6.84 -11.81
C THR A 240 -1.20 -7.14 -12.32
N GLU A 241 -2.20 -6.85 -11.52
CA GLU A 241 -3.56 -6.71 -12.01
C GLU A 241 -3.61 -5.69 -13.14
N TYR A 242 -4.55 -5.88 -14.07
CA TYR A 242 -4.87 -4.89 -15.09
C TYR A 242 -5.98 -3.96 -14.57
N LEU A 243 -5.79 -2.66 -14.73
CA LEU A 243 -6.83 -1.66 -14.45
C LEU A 243 -7.55 -1.32 -15.75
N PRO A 244 -8.86 -1.59 -15.88
CA PRO A 244 -9.62 -1.30 -17.09
C PRO A 244 -10.01 0.18 -17.22
N GLY A 245 -9.79 1.00 -16.19
CA GLY A 245 -10.20 2.39 -16.12
C GLY A 245 -9.44 3.33 -17.06
N HIS A 246 -9.71 4.62 -16.90
CA HIS A 246 -9.10 5.69 -17.66
C HIS A 246 -8.16 6.52 -16.78
N ASP A 247 -7.11 7.05 -17.40
CA ASP A 247 -6.28 8.04 -16.70
C ASP A 247 -7.04 9.36 -16.47
N ILE A 248 -6.55 10.15 -15.52
CA ILE A 248 -7.22 11.38 -15.11
C ILE A 248 -7.33 12.41 -16.25
N ILE A 249 -6.39 12.39 -17.21
CA ILE A 249 -6.43 13.31 -18.36
C ILE A 249 -7.62 12.95 -19.25
N ALA A 250 -7.72 11.68 -19.67
CA ALA A 250 -8.84 11.21 -20.47
C ALA A 250 -10.19 11.37 -19.74
N ARG A 251 -10.18 11.15 -18.41
CA ARG A 251 -11.38 11.23 -17.59
C ARG A 251 -11.88 12.66 -17.42
N PHE A 252 -10.98 13.63 -17.23
CA PHE A 252 -11.36 15.03 -17.00
C PHE A 252 -11.39 15.88 -18.26
N GLN A 253 -10.89 15.37 -19.40
CA GLN A 253 -10.94 16.05 -20.70
C GLN A 253 -12.33 16.62 -21.06
N PRO A 254 -13.47 15.90 -20.87
CA PRO A 254 -14.80 16.43 -21.19
C PRO A 254 -15.18 17.69 -20.39
N TYR A 255 -14.67 17.84 -19.17
CA TYR A 255 -14.96 18.96 -18.28
C TYR A 255 -14.07 20.18 -18.55
N LEU A 256 -13.01 20.02 -19.31
CA LEU A 256 -12.12 21.13 -19.75
C LEU A 256 -12.61 21.77 -21.04
N ASP A 257 -13.51 21.11 -21.75
CA ASP A 257 -14.12 21.65 -22.95
C ASP A 257 -15.31 22.54 -22.58
N LEU A 258 -15.14 23.87 -22.69
CA LEU A 258 -16.15 24.87 -22.38
C LEU A 258 -17.44 24.72 -23.24
N SER A 259 -17.35 24.01 -24.36
CA SER A 259 -18.50 23.72 -25.24
C SER A 259 -19.34 22.53 -24.76
N SER A 260 -18.81 21.72 -23.82
CA SER A 260 -19.48 20.50 -23.33
C SER A 260 -20.75 20.77 -22.51
N GLY A 261 -20.88 21.96 -21.95
CA GLY A 261 -22.00 22.32 -21.04
C GLY A 261 -21.94 21.61 -19.67
N LEU A 262 -20.83 20.95 -19.35
CA LEU A 262 -20.63 20.27 -18.06
C LEU A 262 -20.11 21.25 -17.01
N GLU A 263 -20.68 21.18 -15.79
CA GLU A 263 -20.35 22.09 -14.67
C GLU A 263 -19.01 21.76 -13.96
N GLY A 264 -18.26 20.78 -14.42
CA GLY A 264 -16.98 20.35 -13.82
C GLY A 264 -16.94 18.86 -13.50
N PRO A 265 -15.79 18.34 -13.05
CA PRO A 265 -15.67 16.93 -12.66
C PRO A 265 -16.57 16.59 -11.47
N PRO A 266 -17.02 15.31 -11.34
CA PRO A 266 -17.82 14.87 -10.21
C PRO A 266 -17.11 15.11 -8.87
N GLU A 267 -17.81 15.69 -7.91
CA GLU A 267 -17.27 16.02 -6.59
C GLU A 267 -16.65 14.80 -5.89
N ALA A 268 -17.25 13.63 -6.01
CA ALA A 268 -16.71 12.40 -5.43
C ALA A 268 -15.34 12.02 -6.02
N GLU A 269 -15.08 12.34 -7.29
CA GLU A 269 -13.80 12.08 -7.94
C GLU A 269 -12.73 13.09 -7.48
N LEU A 270 -13.13 14.34 -7.27
CA LEU A 270 -12.24 15.38 -6.71
C LEU A 270 -11.87 15.05 -5.26
N GLN A 271 -12.83 14.68 -4.42
CA GLN A 271 -12.60 14.25 -3.04
C GLN A 271 -11.70 13.01 -2.97
N ALA A 272 -11.90 12.04 -3.86
CA ALA A 272 -11.03 10.87 -3.96
C ALA A 272 -9.60 11.25 -4.38
N LEU A 273 -9.44 12.26 -5.24
CA LEU A 273 -8.13 12.76 -5.65
C LEU A 273 -7.42 13.48 -4.49
N ASP A 274 -8.14 14.33 -3.76
CA ASP A 274 -7.63 14.97 -2.55
C ASP A 274 -7.20 13.95 -1.50
N GLY A 275 -8.01 12.89 -1.31
CA GLY A 275 -7.68 11.77 -0.45
C GLY A 275 -6.39 11.05 -0.86
N LEU A 276 -6.16 10.85 -2.16
CA LEU A 276 -4.92 10.28 -2.68
C LEU A 276 -3.71 11.18 -2.36
N PHE A 277 -3.81 12.49 -2.65
CA PHE A 277 -2.72 13.43 -2.37
C PHE A 277 -2.46 13.59 -0.86
N ALA A 278 -3.51 13.64 -0.04
CA ALA A 278 -3.39 13.66 1.41
C ALA A 278 -2.67 12.41 1.94
N ALA A 279 -2.94 11.23 1.38
CA ALA A 279 -2.25 10.00 1.74
C ALA A 279 -0.76 10.04 1.37
N LEU A 280 -0.41 10.54 0.18
CA LEU A 280 0.99 10.71 -0.24
C LEU A 280 1.75 11.70 0.66
N LEU A 281 1.11 12.81 1.04
CA LEU A 281 1.65 13.81 1.97
C LEU A 281 1.91 13.19 3.35
N ARG A 282 0.90 12.54 3.93
CA ARG A 282 0.99 11.89 5.25
C ARG A 282 2.11 10.86 5.31
N GLU A 283 2.26 10.03 4.27
CA GLU A 283 3.26 8.98 4.21
C GLU A 283 4.62 9.46 3.68
N ARG A 284 4.74 10.74 3.33
CA ARG A 284 5.94 11.35 2.70
C ARG A 284 6.41 10.55 1.49
N ILE A 285 5.49 10.20 0.61
CA ILE A 285 5.77 9.46 -0.62
C ILE A 285 5.74 10.42 -1.81
N SER A 286 6.82 10.43 -2.61
CA SER A 286 6.84 11.06 -3.91
C SER A 286 6.76 10.02 -5.02
N HIS A 287 6.03 10.30 -6.07
CA HIS A 287 5.90 9.42 -7.23
C HIS A 287 7.15 9.46 -8.13
N GLY A 288 7.78 10.63 -8.25
CA GLY A 288 8.97 10.85 -9.05
C GLY A 288 8.71 11.02 -10.56
N ASP A 289 7.55 10.61 -11.06
CA ASP A 289 7.06 10.86 -12.43
C ASP A 289 5.53 11.04 -12.41
N LEU A 290 5.03 11.92 -11.55
CA LEU A 290 3.60 12.17 -11.38
C LEU A 290 3.04 12.96 -12.58
N LYS A 291 2.58 12.22 -13.57
CA LYS A 291 1.83 12.71 -14.73
C LYS A 291 0.39 12.28 -14.61
N GLY A 292 -0.53 13.01 -15.21
CA GLY A 292 -1.94 12.62 -15.24
C GLY A 292 -2.15 11.21 -15.82
N TYR A 293 -1.38 10.83 -16.82
CA TYR A 293 -1.39 9.47 -17.40
C TYR A 293 -0.98 8.34 -16.41
N ASN A 294 -0.45 8.67 -15.23
CA ASN A 294 -0.07 7.72 -14.19
C ASN A 294 -1.06 7.68 -13.02
N VAL A 295 -2.21 8.36 -13.15
CA VAL A 295 -3.30 8.39 -12.17
C VAL A 295 -4.56 7.86 -12.84
N PHE A 296 -5.00 6.66 -12.46
CA PHE A 296 -6.11 5.93 -13.10
C PHE A 296 -7.33 5.87 -12.20
N TRP A 297 -8.51 6.15 -12.77
CA TRP A 297 -9.78 5.95 -12.09
C TRP A 297 -10.27 4.53 -12.30
N ASP A 298 -10.45 3.79 -11.22
CA ASP A 298 -10.99 2.45 -11.24
C ASP A 298 -11.76 2.16 -9.93
N ASN A 299 -12.95 1.59 -10.05
CA ASN A 299 -13.77 1.17 -8.90
C ASN A 299 -13.92 2.23 -7.80
N GLY A 300 -14.20 3.49 -8.20
CA GLY A 300 -14.48 4.58 -7.26
C GLY A 300 -13.24 5.17 -6.57
N ARG A 301 -12.03 4.92 -7.07
CA ARG A 301 -10.79 5.43 -6.49
C ARG A 301 -9.73 5.73 -7.55
N TRP A 302 -8.83 6.66 -7.22
CA TRP A 302 -7.64 6.94 -8.02
C TRP A 302 -6.50 6.02 -7.64
N SER A 303 -5.96 5.32 -8.61
CA SER A 303 -4.84 4.38 -8.48
C SER A 303 -3.58 4.91 -9.16
N LEU A 304 -2.43 4.79 -8.49
CA LEU A 304 -1.14 5.16 -9.06
C LEU A 304 -0.52 4.00 -9.83
N ILE A 305 -0.01 4.27 -11.03
CA ILE A 305 0.73 3.32 -11.86
C ILE A 305 2.14 3.83 -12.15
N ASP A 306 3.00 2.98 -12.70
CA ASP A 306 4.40 3.31 -13.06
C ASP A 306 5.26 3.78 -11.88
N LEU A 307 5.38 2.94 -10.87
CA LEU A 307 6.05 3.23 -9.59
C LEU A 307 7.58 3.22 -9.65
N ASP A 308 8.17 3.25 -10.85
CA ASP A 308 9.61 3.07 -11.10
C ASP A 308 10.51 4.11 -10.42
N ALA A 309 10.01 5.30 -10.17
CA ALA A 309 10.74 6.41 -9.57
C ALA A 309 10.24 6.78 -8.16
N MET A 310 9.23 6.05 -7.67
CA MET A 310 8.58 6.32 -6.39
C MET A 310 9.54 6.18 -5.21
N ARG A 311 9.35 6.99 -4.20
CA ARG A 311 10.17 6.96 -2.97
C ARG A 311 9.38 7.41 -1.76
N GLN A 312 9.59 6.71 -0.63
CA GLN A 312 9.24 7.23 0.69
C GLN A 312 10.44 7.99 1.28
N HIS A 313 10.19 9.15 1.84
CA HIS A 313 11.20 10.04 2.37
C HIS A 313 11.23 10.01 3.91
N HIS A 314 12.44 10.08 4.48
CA HIS A 314 12.62 10.11 5.95
C HIS A 314 12.76 11.52 6.50
N SER A 315 13.08 12.52 5.65
CA SER A 315 13.17 13.94 6.05
C SER A 315 12.18 14.80 5.29
N ASP A 316 11.58 15.77 5.97
CA ASP A 316 10.62 16.72 5.41
C ASP A 316 11.25 17.53 4.27
N ARG A 317 12.49 17.97 4.41
CA ARG A 317 13.21 18.72 3.37
C ARG A 317 13.40 17.93 2.07
N SER A 318 13.71 16.61 2.19
CA SER A 318 13.84 15.74 1.02
C SER A 318 12.50 15.52 0.34
N PHE A 319 11.46 15.32 1.16
CA PHE A 319 10.11 15.13 0.69
C PHE A 319 9.57 16.38 -0.01
N ALA A 320 9.64 17.54 0.62
CA ALA A 320 9.14 18.80 0.07
C ALA A 320 9.70 19.07 -1.33
N ARG A 321 11.02 18.92 -1.52
CA ARG A 321 11.65 19.10 -2.85
C ARG A 321 11.17 18.10 -3.90
N ALA A 322 10.86 16.87 -3.49
CA ALA A 322 10.38 15.84 -4.41
C ALA A 322 8.90 16.07 -4.75
N TYR A 323 8.11 16.42 -3.75
CA TYR A 323 6.69 16.74 -3.88
C TYR A 323 6.46 17.95 -4.80
N GLU A 324 7.23 19.03 -4.64
CA GLU A 324 7.15 20.20 -5.52
C GLU A 324 7.42 19.84 -6.98
N ARG A 325 8.37 18.94 -7.25
CA ARG A 325 8.63 18.47 -8.62
C ARG A 325 7.48 17.63 -9.17
N ASP A 326 6.88 16.78 -8.33
CA ASP A 326 5.73 15.97 -8.72
C ASP A 326 4.52 16.86 -8.98
N ARG A 327 4.24 17.81 -8.09
CA ARG A 327 3.17 18.79 -8.25
C ARG A 327 3.35 19.62 -9.53
N ALA A 328 4.53 20.16 -9.77
CA ALA A 328 4.81 20.93 -10.97
C ALA A 328 4.66 20.08 -12.24
N ARG A 329 4.98 18.77 -12.19
CA ARG A 329 4.81 17.86 -13.30
C ARG A 329 3.34 17.52 -13.54
N PHE A 330 2.57 17.30 -12.49
CA PHE A 330 1.14 17.04 -12.56
C PHE A 330 0.38 18.24 -13.15
N LEU A 331 0.66 19.43 -12.64
CA LEU A 331 0.01 20.67 -13.11
C LEU A 331 0.29 20.99 -14.58
N ARG A 332 1.44 20.58 -15.13
CA ARG A 332 1.75 20.79 -16.57
C ARG A 332 0.82 20.01 -17.53
N ASN A 333 0.07 19.05 -17.05
CA ASN A 333 -0.90 18.33 -17.89
C ASN A 333 -2.20 19.10 -18.09
N TRP A 334 -2.41 20.20 -17.37
CA TRP A 334 -3.65 20.98 -17.37
C TRP A 334 -3.44 22.33 -18.02
N PRO A 335 -4.45 22.89 -18.70
CA PRO A 335 -4.44 24.27 -19.19
C PRO A 335 -4.13 25.25 -18.06
N ALA A 336 -3.56 26.41 -18.42
CA ALA A 336 -3.15 27.42 -17.42
C ALA A 336 -4.34 27.93 -16.60
N ASP A 337 -5.50 28.04 -17.22
CA ASP A 337 -6.74 28.58 -16.64
C ASP A 337 -7.46 27.57 -15.73
N SER A 338 -7.05 26.29 -15.74
CA SER A 338 -7.65 25.21 -14.92
C SER A 338 -6.70 24.68 -13.83
N ARG A 339 -5.58 25.39 -13.57
CA ARG A 339 -4.54 24.96 -12.60
C ARG A 339 -4.82 25.43 -11.18
#